data_22bcb0a540ac9b223e0f31c9d932a846
#
_entry.id   22bcb0a540ac9b223e0f31c9d932a846
#
_cell.length_a   1.000
_cell.length_b   1.000
_cell.length_c   1.000
_cell.angle_alpha   90.00
_cell.angle_beta   90.00
_cell.angle_gamma   90.00
#
_symmetry.space_group_name_H-M   'P 1'
#
loop_
_entity.id
_entity.type
_entity.pdbx_description
1 polymer ?
#
loop_
_entity_poly.entity_id
_entity_poly.type
_entity_poly.pdbx_seq_one_letter_code
_entity_poly.pdbx_strand_id
1 'polypeptide(L)'
;MSLCVDITKRLGDFVLDVSFSADDPSETLAILGASGCGKSVTLKCIAGIERPDKGRIVLNGRALFDSEARVDVPVQDRRVGYLFQNCALFPTMTVLDNVMAGARGGSRNERRERALEQIRAFRLEGLEGLRPAELSGGQQQRCALARIMANDPELLLLDEPFSALDGYLRWQLELELTDTLRAFPGGVVFVTHSRDEVYRMSQRVCVLDHGKSGRTMPTRELFDTPATLAEALISGCKNVSAASPVGETSLACADWGVTLDCARPVGGCYHVGLRAHFLRVVEADGRAVDTLGDAPTGFGSVAAPNRGELDKTVNLIPCEVARVIDNVFSTIVMCSTPGGGMLRVELEKAAWASLEDPSRVTLEVAPSDVMCLEA
;
A
#
# COMPACT_ATOMS: atom_id res chain seq x y z
N MET A 1 -18.04 7.57 -8.84
CA MET A 1 -18.64 6.83 -7.69
C MET A 1 -18.38 7.66 -6.44
N SER A 2 -19.28 7.64 -5.49
CA SER A 2 -19.04 8.28 -4.21
C SER A 2 -19.21 7.20 -3.13
N LEU A 3 -18.12 6.89 -2.43
CA LEU A 3 -18.13 6.04 -1.24
C LEU A 3 -17.71 6.90 -0.05
N CYS A 4 -18.55 6.97 0.96
CA CYS A 4 -18.21 7.60 2.24
C CYS A 4 -18.39 6.56 3.34
N VAL A 5 -17.36 6.37 4.13
CA VAL A 5 -17.30 5.43 5.26
C VAL A 5 -16.89 6.20 6.51
N ASP A 6 -17.70 6.14 7.52
CA ASP A 6 -17.44 6.70 8.85
C ASP A 6 -18.06 5.76 9.87
N ILE A 7 -17.27 4.82 10.41
CA ILE A 7 -17.77 3.73 11.24
C ILE A 7 -16.84 3.41 12.40
N THR A 8 -17.46 2.95 13.47
CA THR A 8 -16.76 2.35 14.62
C THR A 8 -17.24 0.92 14.81
N LYS A 9 -16.30 0.00 15.05
CA LYS A 9 -16.58 -1.40 15.38
C LYS A 9 -15.65 -1.89 16.48
N ARG A 10 -16.20 -2.50 17.51
CA ARG A 10 -15.45 -3.17 18.59
C ARG A 10 -15.37 -4.68 18.35
N LEU A 11 -14.17 -5.22 18.49
CA LEU A 11 -13.87 -6.66 18.37
C LEU A 11 -13.02 -7.08 19.59
N GLY A 12 -13.67 -7.42 20.68
CA GLY A 12 -13.01 -7.63 21.98
C GLY A 12 -12.33 -6.35 22.46
N ASP A 13 -11.02 -6.39 22.65
CA ASP A 13 -10.22 -5.23 23.05
C ASP A 13 -9.82 -4.32 21.88
N PHE A 14 -9.96 -4.82 20.64
CA PHE A 14 -9.64 -4.04 19.44
C PHE A 14 -10.82 -3.14 19.04
N VAL A 15 -10.53 -1.88 18.75
CA VAL A 15 -11.51 -0.90 18.26
C VAL A 15 -11.08 -0.42 16.87
N LEU A 16 -11.93 -0.70 15.90
CA LEU A 16 -11.84 -0.10 14.56
C LEU A 16 -12.61 1.21 14.56
N ASP A 17 -11.94 2.29 14.16
CA ASP A 17 -12.49 3.65 14.03
C ASP A 17 -11.97 4.25 12.74
N VAL A 18 -12.78 4.19 11.68
CA VAL A 18 -12.34 4.53 10.32
C VAL A 18 -13.28 5.53 9.67
N SER A 19 -12.66 6.57 9.09
CA SER A 19 -13.35 7.61 8.34
C SER A 19 -12.56 7.93 7.07
N PHE A 20 -13.15 7.66 5.89
CA PHE A 20 -12.55 7.98 4.59
C PHE A 20 -13.61 8.12 3.50
N SER A 21 -13.24 8.77 2.40
CA SER A 21 -14.07 8.89 1.19
C SER A 21 -13.31 8.55 -0.08
N ALA A 22 -14.05 8.07 -1.09
CA ALA A 22 -13.61 7.90 -2.47
C ALA A 22 -14.66 8.53 -3.37
N ASP A 23 -14.36 9.69 -3.93
CA ASP A 23 -15.35 10.53 -4.62
C ASP A 23 -15.29 10.40 -6.14
N ASP A 24 -14.20 9.90 -6.70
CA ASP A 24 -14.04 9.67 -8.14
C ASP A 24 -14.21 8.18 -8.49
N PRO A 25 -15.13 7.83 -9.40
CA PRO A 25 -15.34 6.44 -9.81
C PRO A 25 -14.18 5.86 -10.63
N SER A 26 -13.35 6.71 -11.22
CA SER A 26 -12.19 6.29 -12.01
C SER A 26 -10.97 5.98 -11.15
N GLU A 27 -10.98 6.36 -9.87
CA GLU A 27 -9.88 6.16 -8.94
C GLU A 27 -10.03 4.87 -8.14
N THR A 28 -8.95 4.11 -8.07
CA THR A 28 -8.83 2.97 -7.17
C THR A 28 -8.28 3.46 -5.82
N LEU A 29 -9.00 3.20 -4.74
CA LEU A 29 -8.57 3.49 -3.37
C LEU A 29 -7.90 2.25 -2.75
N ALA A 30 -6.67 2.41 -2.29
CA ALA A 30 -5.99 1.42 -1.45
C ALA A 30 -6.16 1.74 0.04
N ILE A 31 -6.39 0.73 0.86
CA ILE A 31 -6.23 0.81 2.31
C ILE A 31 -4.96 0.04 2.67
N LEU A 32 -3.92 0.76 3.04
CA LEU A 32 -2.61 0.22 3.38
C LEU A 32 -2.42 0.15 4.89
N GLY A 33 -1.93 -0.96 5.41
CA GLY A 33 -1.68 -1.09 6.85
C GLY A 33 -1.04 -2.44 7.20
N ALA A 34 -0.49 -2.53 8.40
CA ALA A 34 0.08 -3.76 8.93
C ALA A 34 -0.96 -4.89 9.07
N SER A 35 -0.50 -6.13 9.18
CA SER A 35 -1.42 -7.25 9.49
C SER A 35 -2.11 -7.03 10.83
N GLY A 36 -3.42 -7.30 10.88
CA GLY A 36 -4.22 -7.14 12.10
C GLY A 36 -4.72 -5.72 12.39
N CYS A 37 -4.37 -4.69 11.60
CA CYS A 37 -4.82 -3.31 11.84
C CYS A 37 -6.31 -3.03 11.51
N GLY A 38 -7.06 -4.01 10.98
CA GLY A 38 -8.52 -3.89 10.74
C GLY A 38 -8.95 -3.76 9.28
N LYS A 39 -8.04 -3.86 8.29
CA LYS A 39 -8.33 -3.70 6.84
C LYS A 39 -9.49 -4.58 6.35
N SER A 40 -9.39 -5.89 6.55
CA SER A 40 -10.43 -6.83 6.12
C SER A 40 -11.76 -6.61 6.84
N VAL A 41 -11.72 -6.19 8.11
CA VAL A 41 -12.93 -5.85 8.89
C VAL A 41 -13.61 -4.63 8.28
N THR A 42 -12.85 -3.61 7.87
CA THR A 42 -13.38 -2.43 7.17
C THR A 42 -14.10 -2.83 5.89
N LEU A 43 -13.48 -3.65 5.04
CA LEU A 43 -14.13 -4.13 3.81
C LEU A 43 -15.38 -4.98 4.10
N LYS A 44 -15.34 -5.85 5.10
CA LYS A 44 -16.49 -6.65 5.51
C LYS A 44 -17.65 -5.79 6.02
N CYS A 45 -17.35 -4.69 6.72
CA CYS A 45 -18.37 -3.72 7.13
C CYS A 45 -19.02 -3.03 5.92
N ILE A 46 -18.24 -2.62 4.93
CA ILE A 46 -18.78 -2.01 3.69
C ILE A 46 -19.65 -3.03 2.93
N ALA A 47 -19.19 -4.26 2.82
CA ALA A 47 -19.95 -5.34 2.17
C ALA A 47 -21.21 -5.77 2.93
N GLY A 48 -21.31 -5.46 4.22
CA GLY A 48 -22.41 -5.91 5.10
C GLY A 48 -22.26 -7.32 5.65
N ILE A 49 -21.06 -7.91 5.50
CA ILE A 49 -20.70 -9.20 6.08
C ILE A 49 -20.53 -9.05 7.60
N GLU A 50 -19.94 -7.93 8.00
CA GLU A 50 -19.84 -7.51 9.40
C GLU A 50 -20.67 -6.25 9.60
N ARG A 51 -21.37 -6.15 10.73
CA ARG A 51 -22.17 -4.98 11.07
C ARG A 51 -21.34 -4.02 11.92
N PRO A 52 -21.17 -2.73 11.53
CA PRO A 52 -20.59 -1.71 12.41
C PRO A 52 -21.44 -1.50 13.67
N ASP A 53 -20.80 -1.06 14.76
CA ASP A 53 -21.53 -0.72 15.99
C ASP A 53 -22.15 0.69 15.89
N LYS A 54 -21.43 1.62 15.24
CA LYS A 54 -21.88 3.01 15.04
C LYS A 54 -21.39 3.53 13.68
N GLY A 55 -22.01 4.63 13.25
CA GLY A 55 -21.56 5.40 12.12
C GLY A 55 -22.42 5.19 10.88
N ARG A 56 -21.82 5.47 9.72
CA ARG A 56 -22.54 5.52 8.44
C ARG A 56 -21.67 5.02 7.28
N ILE A 57 -22.31 4.32 6.34
CA ILE A 57 -21.70 3.91 5.06
C ILE A 57 -22.65 4.34 3.94
N VAL A 58 -22.15 5.16 3.00
CA VAL A 58 -22.92 5.67 1.87
C VAL A 58 -22.22 5.31 0.58
N LEU A 59 -22.95 4.72 -0.37
CA LEU A 59 -22.49 4.41 -1.72
C LEU A 59 -23.41 5.08 -2.73
N ASN A 60 -22.87 5.96 -3.59
CA ASN A 60 -23.62 6.70 -4.62
C ASN A 60 -24.85 7.44 -4.06
N GLY A 61 -24.70 8.08 -2.90
CA GLY A 61 -25.80 8.78 -2.22
C GLY A 61 -26.77 7.88 -1.48
N ARG A 62 -26.68 6.54 -1.61
CA ARG A 62 -27.50 5.56 -0.93
C ARG A 62 -26.85 5.11 0.37
N ALA A 63 -27.53 5.28 1.50
CA ALA A 63 -27.07 4.73 2.77
C ALA A 63 -27.14 3.20 2.74
N LEU A 64 -26.00 2.54 2.91
CA LEU A 64 -25.90 1.08 3.08
C LEU A 64 -26.01 0.68 4.55
N PHE A 65 -25.47 1.52 5.42
CA PHE A 65 -25.56 1.41 6.87
C PHE A 65 -25.67 2.83 7.46
N ASP A 66 -26.52 2.99 8.46
CA ASP A 66 -26.64 4.21 9.25
C ASP A 66 -27.22 3.84 10.64
N SER A 67 -26.38 3.98 11.67
CA SER A 67 -26.77 3.59 13.03
C SER A 67 -27.84 4.48 13.63
N GLU A 68 -27.90 5.78 13.26
CA GLU A 68 -28.87 6.74 13.77
C GLU A 68 -30.22 6.58 13.04
N ALA A 69 -30.20 6.47 11.71
CA ALA A 69 -31.38 6.24 10.90
C ALA A 69 -31.88 4.78 10.95
N ARG A 70 -31.16 3.89 11.63
CA ARG A 70 -31.45 2.43 11.70
C ARG A 70 -31.52 1.76 10.33
N VAL A 71 -30.68 2.19 9.41
CA VAL A 71 -30.53 1.58 8.08
C VAL A 71 -29.45 0.51 8.16
N ASP A 72 -29.77 -0.70 7.66
CA ASP A 72 -28.80 -1.77 7.49
C ASP A 72 -29.22 -2.61 6.27
N VAL A 73 -28.67 -2.25 5.11
CA VAL A 73 -29.00 -2.91 3.85
C VAL A 73 -28.38 -4.31 3.83
N PRO A 74 -29.17 -5.39 3.59
CA PRO A 74 -28.64 -6.74 3.49
C PRO A 74 -27.53 -6.86 2.43
N VAL A 75 -26.55 -7.75 2.66
CA VAL A 75 -25.39 -7.98 1.77
C VAL A 75 -25.81 -8.11 0.31
N GLN A 76 -26.86 -8.91 0.06
CA GLN A 76 -27.33 -9.17 -1.29
C GLN A 76 -27.88 -7.93 -2.02
N ASP A 77 -28.27 -6.88 -1.32
CA ASP A 77 -28.90 -5.70 -1.90
C ASP A 77 -27.96 -4.49 -1.94
N ARG A 78 -26.71 -4.65 -1.44
CA ARG A 78 -25.71 -3.56 -1.44
C ARG A 78 -25.10 -3.30 -2.82
N ARG A 79 -25.18 -4.24 -3.76
CA ARG A 79 -24.53 -4.20 -5.08
C ARG A 79 -23.02 -4.02 -4.99
N VAL A 80 -22.42 -4.70 -4.02
CA VAL A 80 -20.99 -4.70 -3.75
C VAL A 80 -20.42 -6.07 -4.10
N GLY A 81 -19.38 -6.10 -4.91
CA GLY A 81 -18.59 -7.30 -5.17
C GLY A 81 -17.47 -7.44 -4.13
N TYR A 82 -17.30 -8.62 -3.55
CA TYR A 82 -16.27 -8.88 -2.56
C TYR A 82 -15.39 -10.05 -3.00
N LEU A 83 -14.11 -9.78 -3.22
CA LEU A 83 -13.10 -10.81 -3.46
C LEU A 83 -12.41 -11.12 -2.13
N PHE A 84 -12.63 -12.33 -1.64
CA PHE A 84 -11.96 -12.86 -0.44
C PHE A 84 -10.52 -13.27 -0.76
N GLN A 85 -9.64 -13.18 0.23
CA GLN A 85 -8.24 -13.58 0.14
C GLN A 85 -8.05 -15.03 -0.40
N ASN A 86 -8.96 -15.95 -0.05
CA ASN A 86 -8.97 -17.34 -0.49
C ASN A 86 -9.91 -17.61 -1.68
N CYS A 87 -10.30 -16.54 -2.43
CA CYS A 87 -11.26 -16.60 -3.55
C CYS A 87 -12.66 -17.10 -3.19
N ALA A 88 -12.84 -17.83 -2.11
CA ALA A 88 -14.09 -18.40 -1.59
C ALA A 88 -14.98 -19.04 -2.69
N LEU A 89 -14.38 -19.80 -3.60
CA LEU A 89 -15.12 -20.57 -4.61
C LEU A 89 -15.88 -21.74 -3.95
N PHE A 90 -17.04 -22.08 -4.52
CA PHE A 90 -17.81 -23.25 -4.07
C PHE A 90 -17.07 -24.52 -4.56
N PRO A 91 -16.49 -25.34 -3.68
CA PRO A 91 -15.55 -26.39 -4.07
C PRO A 91 -16.22 -27.55 -4.84
N THR A 92 -17.51 -27.75 -4.67
CA THR A 92 -18.29 -28.79 -5.35
C THR A 92 -18.91 -28.37 -6.67
N MET A 93 -18.89 -27.07 -6.97
CA MET A 93 -19.42 -26.47 -8.19
C MET A 93 -18.34 -26.39 -9.26
N THR A 94 -18.74 -26.49 -10.53
CA THR A 94 -17.86 -26.21 -11.66
C THR A 94 -17.58 -24.72 -11.80
N VAL A 95 -16.64 -24.33 -12.68
CA VAL A 95 -16.37 -22.91 -13.03
C VAL A 95 -17.67 -22.25 -13.49
N LEU A 96 -18.41 -22.88 -14.41
CA LEU A 96 -19.66 -22.34 -14.92
C LEU A 96 -20.69 -22.15 -13.78
N ASP A 97 -20.85 -23.16 -12.91
CA ASP A 97 -21.80 -23.08 -11.80
C ASP A 97 -21.41 -22.01 -10.77
N ASN A 98 -20.11 -21.87 -10.47
CA ASN A 98 -19.60 -20.82 -9.63
C ASN A 98 -19.94 -19.42 -10.18
N VAL A 99 -19.68 -19.19 -11.46
CA VAL A 99 -19.98 -17.88 -12.09
C VAL A 99 -21.49 -17.65 -12.20
N MET A 100 -22.27 -18.68 -12.55
CA MET A 100 -23.74 -18.61 -12.57
C MET A 100 -24.34 -18.27 -11.18
N ALA A 101 -23.73 -18.74 -10.10
CA ALA A 101 -24.17 -18.43 -8.74
C ALA A 101 -24.06 -16.92 -8.41
N GLY A 102 -23.14 -16.20 -9.08
CA GLY A 102 -23.04 -14.74 -8.99
C GLY A 102 -24.12 -14.01 -9.76
N ALA A 103 -24.61 -14.56 -10.87
CA ALA A 103 -25.57 -13.91 -11.73
C ALA A 103 -26.94 -13.80 -11.10
N ARG A 104 -27.48 -12.58 -10.97
CA ARG A 104 -28.79 -12.31 -10.37
C ARG A 104 -29.88 -12.02 -11.40
N GLY A 105 -31.11 -12.31 -11.01
CA GLY A 105 -32.29 -12.05 -11.83
C GLY A 105 -32.32 -12.83 -13.14
N GLY A 106 -33.43 -12.76 -13.85
CA GLY A 106 -33.63 -13.43 -15.12
C GLY A 106 -33.84 -14.95 -15.03
N SER A 107 -34.08 -15.57 -16.19
CA SER A 107 -34.19 -17.00 -16.34
C SER A 107 -32.83 -17.72 -16.15
N ARG A 108 -32.85 -19.04 -16.01
CA ARG A 108 -31.63 -19.84 -15.94
C ARG A 108 -30.76 -19.66 -17.19
N ASN A 109 -31.38 -19.51 -18.36
CA ASN A 109 -30.65 -19.31 -19.62
C ASN A 109 -29.94 -17.95 -19.65
N GLU A 110 -30.61 -16.86 -19.26
CA GLU A 110 -30.01 -15.54 -19.18
C GLU A 110 -28.85 -15.47 -18.16
N ARG A 111 -28.99 -16.14 -17.03
CA ARG A 111 -27.87 -16.26 -16.06
C ARG A 111 -26.70 -17.04 -16.63
N ARG A 112 -26.98 -18.10 -17.41
CA ARG A 112 -25.95 -18.89 -18.08
C ARG A 112 -25.22 -18.09 -19.16
N GLU A 113 -25.93 -17.30 -19.94
CA GLU A 113 -25.36 -16.44 -20.97
C GLU A 113 -24.42 -15.42 -20.34
N ARG A 114 -24.88 -14.68 -19.31
CA ARG A 114 -24.03 -13.76 -18.54
C ARG A 114 -22.79 -14.43 -17.94
N ALA A 115 -22.95 -15.63 -17.41
CA ALA A 115 -21.81 -16.39 -16.89
C ALA A 115 -20.80 -16.72 -17.97
N LEU A 116 -21.26 -17.15 -19.17
CA LEU A 116 -20.37 -17.44 -20.29
C LEU A 116 -19.69 -16.18 -20.83
N GLU A 117 -20.34 -15.03 -20.80
CA GLU A 117 -19.70 -13.73 -21.14
C GLU A 117 -18.56 -13.42 -20.17
N GLN A 118 -18.78 -13.58 -18.85
CA GLN A 118 -17.74 -13.37 -17.86
C GLN A 118 -16.62 -14.40 -17.95
N ILE A 119 -16.93 -15.66 -18.22
CA ILE A 119 -15.93 -16.71 -18.47
C ILE A 119 -15.00 -16.33 -19.64
N ARG A 120 -15.55 -15.81 -20.74
CA ARG A 120 -14.76 -15.28 -21.85
C ARG A 120 -13.93 -14.06 -21.47
N ALA A 121 -14.55 -13.08 -20.81
CA ALA A 121 -13.87 -11.85 -20.37
C ALA A 121 -12.67 -12.13 -19.46
N PHE A 122 -12.78 -13.17 -18.61
CA PHE A 122 -11.72 -13.59 -17.69
C PHE A 122 -10.84 -14.73 -18.22
N ARG A 123 -10.89 -15.05 -19.53
CA ARG A 123 -10.04 -16.07 -20.20
C ARG A 123 -10.11 -17.44 -19.52
N LEU A 124 -11.32 -17.90 -19.21
CA LEU A 124 -11.61 -19.20 -18.60
C LEU A 124 -12.30 -20.16 -19.57
N GLU A 125 -12.27 -19.86 -20.89
CA GLU A 125 -12.85 -20.70 -21.94
C GLU A 125 -12.17 -22.08 -21.95
N GLY A 126 -12.98 -23.12 -22.09
CA GLY A 126 -12.53 -24.50 -22.03
C GLY A 126 -12.36 -25.06 -20.61
N LEU A 127 -12.55 -24.23 -19.57
CA LEU A 127 -12.46 -24.65 -18.16
C LEU A 127 -13.84 -24.75 -17.49
N GLU A 128 -14.93 -24.54 -18.22
CA GLU A 128 -16.29 -24.41 -17.69
C GLU A 128 -16.74 -25.59 -16.83
N GLY A 129 -16.27 -26.80 -17.20
CA GLY A 129 -16.60 -28.05 -16.50
C GLY A 129 -15.69 -28.39 -15.32
N LEU A 130 -14.57 -27.70 -15.15
CA LEU A 130 -13.60 -27.97 -14.08
C LEU A 130 -14.08 -27.44 -12.73
N ARG A 131 -13.63 -28.09 -11.66
CA ARG A 131 -13.87 -27.65 -10.27
C ARG A 131 -12.69 -26.84 -9.75
N PRO A 132 -12.87 -26.06 -8.68
CA PRO A 132 -11.78 -25.23 -8.11
C PRO A 132 -10.50 -26.00 -7.82
N ALA A 133 -10.57 -27.22 -7.35
CA ALA A 133 -9.39 -28.06 -7.06
C ALA A 133 -8.55 -28.43 -8.31
N GLU A 134 -9.12 -28.31 -9.51
CA GLU A 134 -8.48 -28.61 -10.79
C GLU A 134 -7.88 -27.35 -11.45
N LEU A 135 -8.06 -26.18 -10.83
CA LEU A 135 -7.61 -24.88 -11.30
C LEU A 135 -6.31 -24.45 -10.64
N SER A 136 -5.45 -23.75 -11.37
CA SER A 136 -4.34 -23.01 -10.75
C SER A 136 -4.86 -21.85 -9.90
N GLY A 137 -4.05 -21.33 -8.97
CA GLY A 137 -4.42 -20.20 -8.11
C GLY A 137 -4.91 -18.98 -8.91
N GLY A 138 -4.25 -18.63 -10.01
CA GLY A 138 -4.68 -17.55 -10.89
C GLY A 138 -6.01 -17.85 -11.61
N GLN A 139 -6.26 -19.08 -12.02
CA GLN A 139 -7.54 -19.48 -12.61
C GLN A 139 -8.67 -19.42 -11.56
N GLN A 140 -8.39 -19.81 -10.31
CA GLN A 140 -9.35 -19.65 -9.20
C GLN A 140 -9.69 -18.19 -8.95
N GLN A 141 -8.71 -17.31 -8.94
CA GLN A 141 -8.92 -15.87 -8.76
C GLN A 141 -9.75 -15.27 -9.90
N ARG A 142 -9.42 -15.60 -11.15
CA ARG A 142 -10.21 -15.18 -12.32
C ARG A 142 -11.64 -15.71 -12.27
N CYS A 143 -11.85 -16.94 -11.83
CA CYS A 143 -13.19 -17.52 -11.64
C CYS A 143 -13.97 -16.77 -10.55
N ALA A 144 -13.34 -16.40 -9.43
CA ALA A 144 -13.96 -15.60 -8.38
C ALA A 144 -14.34 -14.20 -8.88
N LEU A 145 -13.47 -13.54 -9.64
CA LEU A 145 -13.76 -12.24 -10.25
C LEU A 145 -14.91 -12.36 -11.29
N ALA A 146 -14.89 -13.36 -12.16
CA ALA A 146 -15.97 -13.61 -13.11
C ALA A 146 -17.31 -13.82 -12.38
N ARG A 147 -17.34 -14.55 -11.26
CA ARG A 147 -18.53 -14.69 -10.41
C ARG A 147 -19.00 -13.35 -9.85
N ILE A 148 -18.09 -12.51 -9.39
CA ILE A 148 -18.43 -11.19 -8.84
C ILE A 148 -19.00 -10.30 -9.93
N MET A 149 -18.37 -10.25 -11.10
CA MET A 149 -18.78 -9.40 -12.22
C MET A 149 -20.11 -9.84 -12.83
N ALA A 150 -20.47 -11.12 -12.76
CA ALA A 150 -21.76 -11.62 -13.19
C ALA A 150 -22.95 -11.02 -12.41
N ASN A 151 -22.70 -10.39 -11.25
CA ASN A 151 -23.71 -9.69 -10.45
C ASN A 151 -23.84 -8.20 -10.78
N ASP A 152 -23.07 -7.66 -11.72
CA ASP A 152 -23.04 -6.23 -12.08
C ASP A 152 -22.90 -5.32 -10.85
N PRO A 153 -21.79 -5.40 -10.09
CA PRO A 153 -21.60 -4.61 -8.88
C PRO A 153 -21.35 -3.13 -9.20
N GLU A 154 -21.69 -2.25 -8.25
CA GLU A 154 -21.35 -0.81 -8.30
C GLU A 154 -19.99 -0.52 -7.65
N LEU A 155 -19.52 -1.40 -6.79
CA LEU A 155 -18.26 -1.29 -6.03
C LEU A 155 -17.57 -2.65 -5.96
N LEU A 156 -16.28 -2.71 -6.22
CA LEU A 156 -15.43 -3.87 -5.97
C LEU A 156 -14.61 -3.67 -4.68
N LEU A 157 -14.64 -4.66 -3.82
CA LEU A 157 -13.82 -4.76 -2.62
C LEU A 157 -12.88 -5.97 -2.75
N LEU A 158 -11.58 -5.73 -2.71
CA LEU A 158 -10.57 -6.78 -2.87
C LEU A 158 -9.77 -6.93 -1.58
N ASP A 159 -9.87 -8.09 -0.94
CA ASP A 159 -9.21 -8.39 0.33
C ASP A 159 -7.91 -9.16 0.08
N GLU A 160 -6.77 -8.46 0.14
CA GLU A 160 -5.42 -8.98 -0.10
C GLU A 160 -5.32 -9.88 -1.35
N PRO A 161 -5.64 -9.35 -2.54
CA PRO A 161 -5.89 -10.19 -3.73
C PRO A 161 -4.68 -11.03 -4.17
N PHE A 162 -3.46 -10.71 -3.73
CA PHE A 162 -2.24 -11.40 -4.18
C PHE A 162 -1.49 -12.14 -3.06
N SER A 163 -2.00 -12.16 -1.84
CA SER A 163 -1.28 -12.69 -0.68
C SER A 163 -1.00 -14.20 -0.74
N ALA A 164 -1.82 -14.95 -1.47
CA ALA A 164 -1.71 -16.41 -1.57
C ALA A 164 -0.83 -16.89 -2.74
N LEU A 165 -0.16 -15.99 -3.47
CA LEU A 165 0.55 -16.30 -4.70
C LEU A 165 2.06 -16.21 -4.53
N ASP A 166 2.80 -17.07 -5.23
CA ASP A 166 4.25 -16.95 -5.34
C ASP A 166 4.67 -15.71 -6.17
N GLY A 167 5.93 -15.28 -6.04
CA GLY A 167 6.38 -13.99 -6.57
C GLY A 167 6.22 -13.83 -8.10
N TYR A 168 6.44 -14.89 -8.90
CA TYR A 168 6.34 -14.81 -10.36
C TYR A 168 4.88 -14.75 -10.83
N LEU A 169 4.04 -15.64 -10.32
CA LEU A 169 2.61 -15.66 -10.63
C LEU A 169 1.91 -14.40 -10.12
N ARG A 170 2.34 -13.87 -8.97
CA ARG A 170 1.84 -12.63 -8.40
C ARG A 170 1.99 -11.46 -9.37
N TRP A 171 3.19 -11.23 -9.91
CA TRP A 171 3.44 -10.13 -10.84
C TRP A 171 2.57 -10.22 -12.10
N GLN A 172 2.44 -11.41 -12.67
CA GLN A 172 1.63 -11.62 -13.88
C GLN A 172 0.14 -11.35 -13.62
N LEU A 173 -0.39 -11.86 -12.51
CA LEU A 173 -1.79 -11.65 -12.12
C LEU A 173 -2.08 -10.21 -11.70
N GLU A 174 -1.09 -9.51 -11.12
CA GLU A 174 -1.19 -8.11 -10.77
C GLU A 174 -1.40 -7.24 -12.04
N LEU A 175 -0.68 -7.52 -13.12
CA LEU A 175 -0.88 -6.85 -14.41
C LEU A 175 -2.27 -7.14 -14.98
N GLU A 176 -2.68 -8.42 -15.04
CA GLU A 176 -4.00 -8.82 -15.54
C GLU A 176 -5.15 -8.18 -14.73
N LEU A 177 -5.02 -8.17 -13.40
CA LEU A 177 -6.03 -7.56 -12.54
C LEU A 177 -6.08 -6.04 -12.71
N THR A 178 -4.94 -5.38 -12.83
CA THR A 178 -4.86 -3.93 -13.05
C THR A 178 -5.62 -3.52 -14.31
N ASP A 179 -5.45 -4.26 -15.40
CA ASP A 179 -6.17 -3.99 -16.66
C ASP A 179 -7.68 -4.20 -16.49
N THR A 180 -8.07 -5.25 -15.77
CA THR A 180 -9.48 -5.54 -15.46
C THR A 180 -10.11 -4.44 -14.62
N LEU A 181 -9.41 -3.95 -13.59
CA LEU A 181 -9.89 -2.89 -12.71
C LEU A 181 -10.02 -1.55 -13.43
N ARG A 182 -9.09 -1.24 -14.34
CA ARG A 182 -9.17 -0.02 -15.18
C ARG A 182 -10.38 -0.03 -16.12
N ALA A 183 -10.79 -1.21 -16.59
CA ALA A 183 -11.95 -1.36 -17.45
C ALA A 183 -13.29 -1.40 -16.67
N PHE A 184 -13.23 -1.56 -15.35
CA PHE A 184 -14.41 -1.62 -14.51
C PHE A 184 -15.05 -0.22 -14.34
N PRO A 185 -16.34 -0.05 -14.68
CA PRO A 185 -16.98 1.28 -14.63
C PRO A 185 -17.36 1.75 -13.23
N GLY A 186 -17.29 0.87 -12.24
CA GLY A 186 -17.58 1.13 -10.84
C GLY A 186 -16.33 1.50 -10.04
N GLY A 187 -16.51 1.73 -8.74
CA GLY A 187 -15.38 2.00 -7.85
C GLY A 187 -14.65 0.76 -7.40
N VAL A 188 -13.39 0.94 -7.05
CA VAL A 188 -12.54 -0.12 -6.53
C VAL A 188 -11.92 0.31 -5.21
N VAL A 189 -12.07 -0.52 -4.19
CA VAL A 189 -11.32 -0.40 -2.93
C VAL A 189 -10.61 -1.72 -2.68
N PHE A 190 -9.31 -1.68 -2.48
CA PHE A 190 -8.58 -2.88 -2.11
C PHE A 190 -7.75 -2.67 -0.84
N VAL A 191 -7.53 -3.74 -0.11
CA VAL A 191 -6.68 -3.72 1.07
C VAL A 191 -5.44 -4.57 0.82
N THR A 192 -4.31 -4.09 1.30
CA THR A 192 -3.03 -4.78 1.18
C THR A 192 -2.05 -4.34 2.28
N HIS A 193 -1.01 -5.11 2.49
CA HIS A 193 0.16 -4.72 3.25
C HIS A 193 1.38 -4.44 2.35
N SER A 194 1.22 -4.58 1.03
CA SER A 194 2.27 -4.38 0.03
C SER A 194 2.29 -2.94 -0.50
N ARG A 195 3.38 -2.24 -0.25
CA ARG A 195 3.63 -0.89 -0.79
C ARG A 195 3.62 -0.87 -2.31
N ASP A 196 4.21 -1.89 -2.91
CA ASP A 196 4.38 -2.01 -4.35
C ASP A 196 3.03 -2.15 -5.06
N GLU A 197 2.09 -2.92 -4.48
CA GLU A 197 0.71 -3.02 -4.98
C GLU A 197 0.01 -1.67 -4.92
N VAL A 198 0.11 -0.96 -3.78
CA VAL A 198 -0.47 0.38 -3.63
C VAL A 198 0.07 1.32 -4.69
N TYR A 199 1.39 1.37 -4.86
CA TYR A 199 2.05 2.28 -5.79
C TYR A 199 1.67 2.03 -7.26
N ARG A 200 1.49 0.73 -7.66
CA ARG A 200 1.17 0.35 -9.04
C ARG A 200 -0.31 0.41 -9.36
N MET A 201 -1.18 0.13 -8.40
CA MET A 201 -2.60 -0.13 -8.68
C MET A 201 -3.55 0.96 -8.19
N SER A 202 -3.13 1.83 -7.26
CA SER A 202 -4.02 2.84 -6.71
C SER A 202 -3.63 4.26 -7.08
N GLN A 203 -4.63 5.12 -7.22
CA GLN A 203 -4.50 6.56 -7.35
C GLN A 203 -4.60 7.26 -6.00
N ARG A 204 -5.37 6.67 -5.08
CA ARG A 204 -5.59 7.18 -3.73
C ARG A 204 -5.24 6.12 -2.70
N VAL A 205 -4.79 6.56 -1.55
CA VAL A 205 -4.47 5.67 -0.43
C VAL A 205 -4.96 6.26 0.89
N CYS A 206 -5.44 5.38 1.75
CA CYS A 206 -5.72 5.65 3.16
C CYS A 206 -4.84 4.70 4.00
N VAL A 207 -4.05 5.24 4.90
CA VAL A 207 -3.25 4.44 5.83
C VAL A 207 -4.13 4.05 7.01
N LEU A 208 -4.15 2.75 7.34
CA LEU A 208 -4.84 2.23 8.52
C LEU A 208 -3.80 1.76 9.53
N ASP A 209 -3.78 2.39 10.69
CA ASP A 209 -2.87 2.05 11.77
C ASP A 209 -3.62 1.85 13.08
N HIS A 210 -3.35 0.73 13.78
CA HIS A 210 -3.97 0.38 15.06
C HIS A 210 -5.49 0.61 15.12
N GLY A 211 -6.21 0.27 14.05
CA GLY A 211 -7.66 0.41 13.96
C GLY A 211 -8.16 1.80 13.59
N LYS A 212 -7.28 2.76 13.36
CA LYS A 212 -7.64 4.12 12.97
C LYS A 212 -7.21 4.44 11.55
N SER A 213 -8.08 5.09 10.80
CA SER A 213 -7.73 5.58 9.47
C SER A 213 -7.05 6.94 9.56
N GLY A 214 -5.99 7.10 8.78
CA GLY A 214 -5.44 8.41 8.45
C GLY A 214 -6.27 9.13 7.38
N ARG A 215 -5.75 10.23 6.88
CA ARG A 215 -6.35 10.95 5.75
C ARG A 215 -6.27 10.14 4.46
N THR A 216 -7.23 10.35 3.55
CA THR A 216 -7.15 9.86 2.18
C THR A 216 -6.34 10.84 1.34
N MET A 217 -5.30 10.37 0.67
CA MET A 217 -4.37 11.20 -0.10
C MET A 217 -4.04 10.58 -1.47
N PRO A 218 -3.49 11.33 -2.43
CA PRO A 218 -2.89 10.78 -3.63
C PRO A 218 -1.79 9.77 -3.26
N THR A 219 -1.74 8.63 -3.94
CA THR A 219 -0.75 7.59 -3.66
C THR A 219 0.68 8.11 -3.72
N ARG A 220 1.00 8.97 -4.71
CA ARG A 220 2.33 9.57 -4.82
C ARG A 220 2.73 10.39 -3.60
N GLU A 221 1.78 11.13 -3.02
CA GLU A 221 2.04 11.95 -1.83
C GLU A 221 2.51 11.10 -0.63
N LEU A 222 1.91 9.92 -0.41
CA LEU A 222 2.34 8.99 0.64
C LEU A 222 3.81 8.58 0.47
N PHE A 223 4.24 8.34 -0.77
CA PHE A 223 5.62 7.89 -1.03
C PHE A 223 6.62 9.03 -1.14
N ASP A 224 6.22 10.18 -1.64
CA ASP A 224 7.13 11.30 -1.88
C ASP A 224 7.25 12.21 -0.64
N THR A 225 6.13 12.53 0.02
CA THR A 225 6.08 13.52 1.11
C THR A 225 5.15 13.08 2.26
N PRO A 226 5.43 11.94 2.93
CA PRO A 226 4.65 11.53 4.10
C PRO A 226 4.66 12.62 5.17
N ALA A 227 3.52 12.89 5.80
CA ALA A 227 3.39 13.93 6.81
C ALA A 227 3.54 13.38 8.24
N THR A 228 3.18 12.11 8.47
CA THR A 228 3.20 11.50 9.81
C THR A 228 4.22 10.37 9.90
N LEU A 229 4.60 10.03 11.14
CA LEU A 229 5.47 8.89 11.41
C LEU A 229 4.88 7.58 10.83
N ALA A 230 3.58 7.36 11.02
CA ALA A 230 2.90 6.16 10.50
C ALA A 230 2.97 6.08 8.96
N GLU A 231 2.71 7.20 8.26
CA GLU A 231 2.83 7.29 6.81
C GLU A 231 4.27 7.01 6.33
N ALA A 232 5.28 7.56 6.99
CA ALA A 232 6.68 7.34 6.65
C ALA A 232 7.09 5.87 6.82
N LEU A 233 6.76 5.27 7.97
CA LEU A 233 7.09 3.86 8.26
C LEU A 233 6.39 2.91 7.28
N ILE A 234 5.09 3.11 7.04
CA ILE A 234 4.31 2.23 6.16
C ILE A 234 4.76 2.38 4.70
N SER A 235 5.17 3.58 4.27
CA SER A 235 5.70 3.81 2.91
C SER A 235 7.15 3.34 2.74
N GLY A 236 7.80 2.82 3.81
CA GLY A 236 9.09 2.14 3.75
C GLY A 236 10.28 2.92 4.25
N CYS A 237 10.10 4.09 4.86
CA CYS A 237 11.19 4.76 5.54
C CYS A 237 11.65 3.91 6.74
N LYS A 238 12.93 3.58 6.77
CA LYS A 238 13.53 2.74 7.83
C LYS A 238 14.47 3.51 8.75
N ASN A 239 14.90 4.69 8.32
CA ASN A 239 15.72 5.58 9.12
C ASN A 239 14.82 6.67 9.69
N VAL A 240 14.47 6.52 10.94
CA VAL A 240 13.63 7.47 11.68
C VAL A 240 14.29 7.78 13.01
N SER A 241 14.24 9.03 13.44
CA SER A 241 14.68 9.51 14.75
C SER A 241 13.65 10.42 15.35
N ALA A 242 13.53 10.39 16.68
CA ALA A 242 12.87 11.48 17.39
C ALA A 242 13.62 12.78 17.13
N ALA A 243 12.89 13.87 16.92
CA ALA A 243 13.48 15.16 16.56
C ALA A 243 12.79 16.32 17.28
N SER A 244 13.53 17.39 17.48
CA SER A 244 13.01 18.64 18.02
C SER A 244 13.57 19.84 17.24
N PRO A 245 12.74 20.86 16.95
CA PRO A 245 13.20 22.09 16.31
C PRO A 245 14.25 22.82 17.15
N VAL A 246 15.37 23.20 16.54
CA VAL A 246 16.42 24.03 17.15
C VAL A 246 16.63 25.34 16.41
N GLY A 247 15.93 25.54 15.31
CA GLY A 247 15.91 26.73 14.46
C GLY A 247 14.64 26.76 13.62
N GLU A 248 14.57 27.68 12.66
CA GLU A 248 13.42 27.77 11.76
C GLU A 248 13.38 26.59 10.78
N THR A 249 14.56 26.12 10.34
CA THR A 249 14.73 25.04 9.36
C THR A 249 15.67 23.92 9.85
N SER A 250 16.01 23.86 11.14
CA SER A 250 16.97 22.90 11.68
C SER A 250 16.33 22.03 12.76
N LEU A 251 16.60 20.73 12.72
CA LEU A 251 16.12 19.69 13.64
C LEU A 251 17.29 19.03 14.39
N ALA A 252 17.22 19.00 15.71
CA ALA A 252 18.06 18.10 16.51
C ALA A 252 17.47 16.70 16.52
N CYS A 253 18.21 15.72 16.00
CA CYS A 253 17.83 14.33 15.87
C CYS A 253 18.36 13.55 17.09
N ALA A 254 17.48 13.23 18.03
CA ALA A 254 17.86 12.70 19.34
C ALA A 254 18.59 11.34 19.25
N ASP A 255 18.06 10.41 18.43
CA ASP A 255 18.62 9.07 18.32
C ASP A 255 19.94 9.07 17.56
N TRP A 256 20.12 10.00 16.61
CA TRP A 256 21.33 10.07 15.80
C TRP A 256 22.41 10.98 16.37
N GLY A 257 22.06 11.87 17.32
CA GLY A 257 23.00 12.82 17.94
C GLY A 257 23.55 13.83 16.96
N VAL A 258 22.77 14.21 15.95
CA VAL A 258 23.14 15.20 14.91
C VAL A 258 22.06 16.25 14.73
N THR A 259 22.41 17.37 14.19
CA THR A 259 21.45 18.39 13.72
C THR A 259 21.40 18.34 12.21
N LEU A 260 20.18 18.32 11.66
CA LEU A 260 19.94 18.34 10.22
C LEU A 260 19.21 19.61 9.81
N ASP A 261 19.65 20.20 8.71
CA ASP A 261 18.96 21.29 8.05
C ASP A 261 17.92 20.75 7.09
N CYS A 262 16.76 21.40 7.06
CA CYS A 262 15.60 21.07 6.24
C CYS A 262 15.32 22.20 5.25
N ALA A 263 14.80 21.88 4.08
CA ALA A 263 14.41 22.89 3.08
C ALA A 263 13.11 23.63 3.45
N ARG A 264 12.42 23.22 4.50
CA ARG A 264 11.11 23.78 4.95
C ARG A 264 11.16 24.13 6.44
N PRO A 265 10.30 25.04 6.89
CA PRO A 265 10.12 25.28 8.34
C PRO A 265 9.75 23.99 9.07
N VAL A 266 10.37 23.78 10.23
CA VAL A 266 10.26 22.54 11.02
C VAL A 266 9.29 22.64 12.22
N GLY A 267 8.46 23.69 12.28
CA GLY A 267 7.46 23.84 13.32
C GLY A 267 6.46 22.69 13.32
N GLY A 268 6.27 22.03 14.48
CA GLY A 268 5.36 20.88 14.62
C GLY A 268 5.98 19.53 14.28
N CYS A 269 7.28 19.46 13.95
CA CYS A 269 8.01 18.21 13.73
C CYS A 269 8.37 17.55 15.06
N TYR A 270 8.03 16.28 15.19
CA TYR A 270 8.40 15.43 16.35
C TYR A 270 9.33 14.29 15.97
N HIS A 271 9.38 13.96 14.68
CA HIS A 271 10.26 12.93 14.14
C HIS A 271 10.87 13.41 12.82
N VAL A 272 12.01 12.82 12.48
CA VAL A 272 12.66 13.00 11.19
C VAL A 272 12.81 11.65 10.51
N GLY A 273 12.60 11.61 9.21
CA GLY A 273 12.80 10.42 8.39
C GLY A 273 13.80 10.66 7.28
N LEU A 274 14.66 9.67 7.01
CA LEU A 274 15.58 9.66 5.89
C LEU A 274 15.38 8.38 5.07
N ARG A 275 15.04 8.52 3.78
CA ARG A 275 14.97 7.35 2.90
C ARG A 275 16.37 6.90 2.53
N ALA A 276 16.58 5.59 2.50
CA ALA A 276 17.89 5.02 2.20
C ALA A 276 18.44 5.50 0.83
N HIS A 277 17.58 5.67 -0.16
CA HIS A 277 17.98 6.10 -1.51
C HIS A 277 18.31 7.61 -1.63
N PHE A 278 18.06 8.40 -0.60
CA PHE A 278 18.49 9.81 -0.55
C PHE A 278 19.85 9.99 0.13
N LEU A 279 20.31 8.98 0.82
CA LEU A 279 21.61 8.99 1.46
C LEU A 279 22.71 8.70 0.42
N ARG A 280 23.85 9.36 0.54
CA ARG A 280 25.05 9.06 -0.21
C ARG A 280 26.17 8.76 0.75
N VAL A 281 27.00 7.80 0.42
CA VAL A 281 28.22 7.51 1.19
C VAL A 281 29.35 8.37 0.62
N VAL A 282 29.99 9.15 1.47
CA VAL A 282 31.12 10.01 1.12
C VAL A 282 32.36 9.50 1.86
N GLU A 283 33.44 9.21 1.15
CA GLU A 283 34.73 8.86 1.72
C GLU A 283 35.48 10.10 2.23
N ALA A 284 36.54 9.89 3.00
CA ALA A 284 37.34 10.95 3.56
C ALA A 284 38.02 11.86 2.49
N ASP A 285 38.19 11.37 1.28
CA ASP A 285 38.73 12.09 0.14
C ASP A 285 37.67 12.96 -0.61
N GLY A 286 36.40 12.90 -0.17
CA GLY A 286 35.28 13.62 -0.79
C GLY A 286 34.62 12.87 -1.95
N ARG A 287 35.00 11.63 -2.23
CA ARG A 287 34.35 10.81 -3.25
C ARG A 287 33.00 10.30 -2.74
N ALA A 288 31.94 10.63 -3.45
CA ALA A 288 30.60 10.18 -3.14
C ALA A 288 30.25 8.88 -3.88
N VAL A 289 29.61 7.96 -3.17
CA VAL A 289 29.06 6.71 -3.72
C VAL A 289 27.56 6.71 -3.48
N ASP A 290 26.77 6.58 -4.55
CA ASP A 290 25.31 6.57 -4.45
C ASP A 290 24.79 5.27 -3.83
N THR A 291 23.74 5.39 -3.02
CA THR A 291 23.03 4.25 -2.44
C THR A 291 21.97 3.72 -3.39
N LEU A 292 21.67 2.42 -3.29
CA LEU A 292 20.52 1.82 -3.96
C LEU A 292 19.23 2.31 -3.28
N GLY A 293 18.31 2.81 -4.08
CA GLY A 293 16.99 3.19 -3.59
C GLY A 293 16.16 2.00 -3.13
N ASP A 294 15.27 2.23 -2.16
CA ASP A 294 14.13 1.34 -1.87
C ASP A 294 13.06 1.49 -3.00
N ALA A 295 13.49 1.64 -4.26
CA ALA A 295 12.56 1.69 -5.38
C ALA A 295 11.77 0.38 -5.42
N PRO A 296 10.45 0.43 -5.69
CA PRO A 296 9.65 -0.77 -5.89
C PRO A 296 10.34 -1.64 -6.93
N THR A 297 10.65 -2.89 -6.57
CA THR A 297 11.32 -3.84 -7.46
C THR A 297 10.45 -4.05 -8.69
N GLY A 298 10.80 -3.43 -9.82
CA GLY A 298 10.06 -3.64 -11.08
C GLY A 298 10.05 -2.49 -12.08
N PHE A 299 10.52 -1.30 -11.73
CA PHE A 299 10.71 -0.22 -12.72
C PHE A 299 12.11 0.36 -12.60
N GLY A 300 12.74 0.52 -13.76
CA GLY A 300 14.09 1.04 -13.89
C GLY A 300 14.31 2.28 -13.03
N SER A 301 15.54 2.44 -12.57
CA SER A 301 16.01 3.55 -11.75
C SER A 301 15.28 4.84 -12.14
N VAL A 302 14.43 5.33 -11.25
CA VAL A 302 14.01 6.73 -11.35
C VAL A 302 15.30 7.49 -11.15
N ALA A 303 15.82 8.06 -12.24
CA ALA A 303 16.94 8.97 -12.16
C ALA A 303 16.62 9.98 -11.04
N ALA A 304 17.53 10.11 -10.09
CA ALA A 304 17.40 11.13 -9.05
C ALA A 304 16.97 12.43 -9.74
N PRO A 305 15.99 13.16 -9.23
CA PRO A 305 15.51 14.37 -9.87
C PRO A 305 16.72 15.25 -10.18
N ASN A 306 16.80 15.73 -11.42
CA ASN A 306 17.89 16.56 -11.91
C ASN A 306 18.02 17.75 -10.94
N ARG A 307 18.98 17.69 -10.01
CA ARG A 307 19.21 18.73 -9.01
C ARG A 307 19.77 19.94 -9.75
N GLY A 308 18.88 20.89 -10.04
CA GLY A 308 19.32 22.22 -10.49
C GLY A 308 20.27 22.83 -9.44
N GLU A 309 21.19 23.69 -9.89
CA GLU A 309 22.31 24.32 -9.18
C GLU A 309 22.02 25.07 -7.84
N LEU A 310 20.94 24.76 -7.12
CA LEU A 310 20.41 25.62 -6.04
C LEU A 310 20.71 25.16 -4.59
N ASP A 311 21.30 23.97 -4.34
CA ASP A 311 21.55 23.54 -2.95
C ASP A 311 23.04 23.35 -2.68
N LYS A 312 23.69 24.40 -2.16
CA LYS A 312 25.10 24.39 -1.77
C LYS A 312 25.35 23.90 -0.34
N THR A 313 24.30 23.61 0.42
CA THR A 313 24.39 23.07 1.78
C THR A 313 23.86 21.64 1.79
N VAL A 314 24.68 20.72 2.23
CA VAL A 314 24.30 19.31 2.44
C VAL A 314 24.48 18.98 3.92
N ASN A 315 23.63 18.12 4.43
CA ASN A 315 23.81 17.55 5.76
C ASN A 315 24.84 16.42 5.69
N LEU A 316 25.79 16.43 6.60
CA LEU A 316 26.82 15.39 6.73
C LEU A 316 26.65 14.68 8.08
N ILE A 317 26.50 13.36 8.04
CA ILE A 317 26.33 12.53 9.21
C ILE A 317 27.53 11.59 9.32
N PRO A 318 28.51 11.84 10.23
CA PRO A 318 29.61 10.93 10.43
C PRO A 318 29.12 9.63 11.09
N CYS A 319 29.55 8.51 10.56
CA CYS A 319 29.07 7.19 11.03
C CYS A 319 30.22 6.20 11.12
N GLU A 320 30.09 5.23 12.03
CA GLU A 320 30.90 4.04 12.08
C GLU A 320 30.09 2.85 11.56
N VAL A 321 30.71 2.00 10.73
CA VAL A 321 30.03 0.82 10.19
C VAL A 321 29.92 -0.23 11.29
N ALA A 322 28.70 -0.47 11.74
CA ALA A 322 28.41 -1.41 12.81
C ALA A 322 28.16 -2.83 12.28
N ARG A 323 27.55 -2.94 11.10
CA ARG A 323 27.22 -4.25 10.50
C ARG A 323 27.08 -4.15 8.99
N VAL A 324 27.61 -5.15 8.30
CA VAL A 324 27.42 -5.34 6.86
C VAL A 324 26.61 -6.61 6.62
N ILE A 325 25.60 -6.53 5.77
CA ILE A 325 24.72 -7.65 5.41
C ILE A 325 24.81 -7.82 3.91
N ASP A 326 25.30 -8.95 3.47
CA ASP A 326 25.41 -9.28 2.05
C ASP A 326 24.07 -9.85 1.54
N ASN A 327 23.45 -9.15 0.60
CA ASN A 327 22.26 -9.59 -0.12
C ASN A 327 22.65 -10.13 -1.49
N VAL A 328 21.68 -10.70 -2.23
CA VAL A 328 21.93 -11.28 -3.58
C VAL A 328 22.50 -10.22 -4.53
N PHE A 329 21.96 -9.02 -4.58
CA PHE A 329 22.33 -7.97 -5.54
C PHE A 329 22.87 -6.70 -4.90
N SER A 330 22.79 -6.57 -3.57
CA SER A 330 23.15 -5.38 -2.83
C SER A 330 23.91 -5.69 -1.55
N THR A 331 24.53 -4.70 -0.96
CA THR A 331 25.11 -4.73 0.39
C THR A 331 24.34 -3.73 1.26
N ILE A 332 23.73 -4.24 2.35
CA ILE A 332 23.10 -3.40 3.36
C ILE A 332 24.13 -3.08 4.43
N VAL A 333 24.34 -1.81 4.70
CA VAL A 333 25.25 -1.32 5.72
C VAL A 333 24.46 -0.64 6.83
N MET A 334 24.67 -1.10 8.04
CA MET A 334 24.13 -0.49 9.24
C MET A 334 25.20 0.40 9.84
N CYS A 335 24.95 1.69 9.84
CA CYS A 335 25.88 2.72 10.27
C CYS A 335 25.44 3.25 11.65
N SER A 336 26.35 3.20 12.64
CA SER A 336 26.13 3.81 13.95
C SER A 336 26.48 5.30 13.89
N THR A 337 25.57 6.12 14.37
CA THR A 337 25.71 7.57 14.44
C THR A 337 26.32 8.01 15.77
N PRO A 338 26.76 9.27 15.94
CA PRO A 338 27.30 9.80 17.20
C PRO A 338 26.35 9.64 18.40
N GLY A 339 25.03 9.70 18.20
CA GLY A 339 24.02 9.45 19.22
C GLY A 339 23.79 7.98 19.57
N GLY A 340 24.46 7.06 18.88
CA GLY A 340 24.29 5.61 19.06
C GLY A 340 23.13 5.01 18.27
N GLY A 341 22.32 5.81 17.60
CA GLY A 341 21.26 5.35 16.69
C GLY A 341 21.84 4.75 15.41
N MET A 342 21.02 4.00 14.71
CA MET A 342 21.41 3.28 13.50
C MET A 342 20.80 3.89 12.27
N LEU A 343 21.60 4.09 11.22
CA LEU A 343 21.16 4.41 9.87
C LEU A 343 21.41 3.21 8.95
N ARG A 344 20.39 2.83 8.21
CA ARG A 344 20.48 1.78 7.18
C ARG A 344 20.68 2.43 5.83
N VAL A 345 21.73 2.03 5.14
CA VAL A 345 21.97 2.34 3.74
C VAL A 345 22.08 1.07 2.92
N GLU A 346 21.82 1.15 1.63
CA GLU A 346 21.93 0.00 0.73
C GLU A 346 22.70 0.42 -0.52
N LEU A 347 23.78 -0.29 -0.80
CA LEU A 347 24.73 -0.01 -1.87
C LEU A 347 24.79 -1.16 -2.86
N GLU A 348 25.15 -0.87 -4.11
CA GLU A 348 25.61 -1.92 -5.02
C GLU A 348 26.86 -2.61 -4.46
N LYS A 349 26.98 -3.92 -4.69
CA LYS A 349 28.15 -4.69 -4.21
C LYS A 349 29.47 -4.11 -4.72
N ALA A 350 29.51 -3.68 -5.97
CA ALA A 350 30.69 -3.05 -6.56
C ALA A 350 31.02 -1.71 -5.91
N ALA A 351 30.00 -0.93 -5.59
CA ALA A 351 30.15 0.35 -4.90
C ALA A 351 30.71 0.17 -3.49
N TRP A 352 30.18 -0.80 -2.72
CA TRP A 352 30.69 -1.13 -1.40
C TRP A 352 32.14 -1.63 -1.46
N ALA A 353 32.47 -2.52 -2.41
CA ALA A 353 33.81 -3.07 -2.57
C ALA A 353 34.87 -2.04 -3.03
N SER A 354 34.44 -0.88 -3.54
CA SER A 354 35.34 0.18 -3.98
C SER A 354 35.76 1.14 -2.86
N LEU A 355 35.17 1.04 -1.65
CA LEU A 355 35.53 1.88 -0.50
C LEU A 355 36.90 1.46 0.08
N GLU A 356 37.79 2.43 0.30
CA GLU A 356 39.15 2.17 0.81
C GLU A 356 39.15 1.80 2.30
N ASP A 357 38.39 2.55 3.14
CA ASP A 357 38.20 2.26 4.57
C ASP A 357 36.70 2.20 4.91
N PRO A 358 36.09 1.01 4.80
CA PRO A 358 34.67 0.84 5.08
C PRO A 358 34.31 0.85 6.56
N SER A 359 35.26 1.06 7.49
CA SER A 359 34.98 1.11 8.92
C SER A 359 34.35 2.45 9.36
N ARG A 360 34.63 3.52 8.64
CA ARG A 360 34.10 4.87 8.88
C ARG A 360 33.61 5.48 7.58
N VAL A 361 32.39 5.97 7.60
CA VAL A 361 31.75 6.61 6.45
C VAL A 361 31.05 7.89 6.88
N THR A 362 30.93 8.84 5.98
CA THR A 362 30.07 10.00 6.16
C THR A 362 28.87 9.85 5.24
N LEU A 363 27.66 9.98 5.78
CA LEU A 363 26.45 9.97 4.99
C LEU A 363 26.05 11.42 4.66
N GLU A 364 25.83 11.66 3.37
CA GLU A 364 25.36 12.94 2.84
C GLU A 364 23.87 12.85 2.54
N VAL A 365 23.11 13.88 2.93
CA VAL A 365 21.69 14.04 2.57
C VAL A 365 21.36 15.51 2.33
N ALA A 366 20.62 15.79 1.26
CA ALA A 366 20.19 17.14 0.97
C ALA A 366 19.10 17.60 1.94
N PRO A 367 19.02 18.89 2.31
CA PRO A 367 17.96 19.43 3.14
C PRO A 367 16.55 19.20 2.58
N SER A 368 16.40 19.12 1.25
CA SER A 368 15.14 18.78 0.56
C SER A 368 14.65 17.35 0.82
N ASP A 369 15.57 16.44 1.16
CA ASP A 369 15.32 15.02 1.31
C ASP A 369 15.10 14.62 2.79
N VAL A 370 15.20 15.61 3.70
CA VAL A 370 14.90 15.42 5.11
C VAL A 370 13.39 15.56 5.32
N MET A 371 12.75 14.47 5.72
CA MET A 371 11.30 14.43 5.99
C MET A 371 11.03 14.88 7.42
N CYS A 372 10.28 15.97 7.58
CA CYS A 372 9.72 16.41 8.86
C CYS A 372 8.39 15.70 9.09
N LEU A 373 8.27 14.95 10.18
CA LEU A 373 7.12 14.10 10.45
C LEU A 373 6.41 14.58 11.73
N GLU A 374 5.11 14.73 11.62
CA GLU A 374 4.21 14.95 12.75
C GLU A 374 4.04 13.65 13.56
N ALA A 375 3.44 13.77 14.74
CA ALA A 375 3.27 12.65 15.66
C ALA A 375 2.35 11.55 15.11
#